data_66e2a696339b45b45daece8338c6e122
#
_entry.id   66e2a696339b45b45daece8338c6e122
#
_cell.length_a   1.000
_cell.length_b   1.000
_cell.length_c   1.000
_cell.angle_alpha   90.00
_cell.angle_beta   90.00
_cell.angle_gamma   90.00
#
_symmetry.space_group_name_H-M   'P 1'
#
loop_
_entity.id
_entity.type
_entity.pdbx_description
1 polymer ?
#
loop_
_entity_poly.entity_id
_entity_poly.type
_entity_poly.pdbx_seq_one_letter_code
_entity_poly.pdbx_strand_id
1 'polypeptide(L)'
;MTFSDIKWDAIFDIDLAIQSFPYLLGGLPNTLWISFVSMFFGLLLGLLLALGKLSPTRLLRYPSTFYISFMRGVPILIILFILYSGFPFIGIEFAALTAAILGFSLNSAAYIAEIIRSSIRAVDDGQVEAARSLGMGKWLTLKGVVLPQATRIALPPLSNVFLDLIKASSLAAMITVPEIFNKAKIVGGREFDYMTVYIVVALIYWAICTFMSFFQEWLERHFERYLDTPKR
;
A
#
# COMPACT_ATOMS: atom_id res chain seq x y z
N MET A 1 -37.46 -13.53 -14.01
CA MET A 1 -37.20 -12.45 -13.05
C MET A 1 -37.22 -11.15 -13.82
N THR A 2 -38.22 -10.32 -13.61
CA THR A 2 -38.34 -9.00 -14.24
C THR A 2 -37.76 -7.95 -13.25
N PHE A 3 -37.24 -6.83 -13.74
CA PHE A 3 -36.69 -5.75 -12.91
C PHE A 3 -37.70 -5.21 -11.85
N SER A 4 -39.00 -5.42 -12.09
CA SER A 4 -40.09 -5.10 -11.17
C SER A 4 -40.19 -6.03 -9.95
N ASP A 5 -39.55 -7.20 -9.97
CA ASP A 5 -39.63 -8.18 -8.90
C ASP A 5 -38.53 -7.95 -7.83
N ILE A 6 -37.63 -6.96 -8.07
CA ILE A 6 -36.54 -6.60 -7.15
C ILE A 6 -37.13 -5.76 -6.00
N LYS A 7 -37.05 -6.29 -4.81
CA LYS A 7 -37.39 -5.52 -3.58
C LYS A 7 -36.19 -4.62 -3.25
N TRP A 8 -36.20 -3.41 -3.76
CA TRP A 8 -35.13 -2.43 -3.56
C TRP A 8 -34.88 -2.12 -2.08
N ASP A 9 -35.96 -2.05 -1.29
CA ASP A 9 -35.89 -1.84 0.16
C ASP A 9 -35.17 -2.98 0.92
N ALA A 10 -35.11 -4.17 0.31
CA ALA A 10 -34.36 -5.31 0.86
C ALA A 10 -32.88 -5.33 0.42
N ILE A 11 -32.51 -4.47 -0.53
CA ILE A 11 -31.12 -4.37 -1.03
C ILE A 11 -30.37 -3.27 -0.26
N PHE A 12 -31.06 -2.18 0.06
CA PHE A 12 -30.44 -1.03 0.73
C PHE A 12 -31.42 -0.34 1.66
N ASP A 13 -31.14 -0.43 2.95
CA ASP A 13 -31.87 0.27 4.03
C ASP A 13 -31.17 1.62 4.30
N ILE A 14 -31.86 2.70 3.92
CA ILE A 14 -31.35 4.08 4.09
C ILE A 14 -31.21 4.44 5.57
N ASP A 15 -32.16 4.02 6.42
CA ASP A 15 -32.15 4.35 7.85
C ASP A 15 -30.97 3.65 8.55
N LEU A 16 -30.74 2.38 8.26
CA LEU A 16 -29.59 1.64 8.75
C LEU A 16 -28.27 2.26 8.24
N ALA A 17 -28.21 2.65 6.97
CA ALA A 17 -27.04 3.30 6.40
C ALA A 17 -26.66 4.58 7.14
N ILE A 18 -27.64 5.46 7.39
CA ILE A 18 -27.43 6.74 8.10
C ILE A 18 -27.04 6.48 9.57
N GLN A 19 -27.71 5.58 10.27
CA GLN A 19 -27.44 5.28 11.67
C GLN A 19 -26.10 4.60 11.89
N SER A 20 -25.67 3.74 10.96
CA SER A 20 -24.39 3.02 11.06
C SER A 20 -23.18 3.86 10.66
N PHE A 21 -23.35 4.87 9.80
CA PHE A 21 -22.29 5.67 9.21
C PHE A 21 -21.29 6.25 10.23
N PRO A 22 -21.71 6.91 11.33
CA PRO A 22 -20.78 7.44 12.33
C PRO A 22 -19.96 6.34 13.03
N TYR A 23 -20.61 5.18 13.29
CA TYR A 23 -19.93 4.05 13.91
C TYR A 23 -18.87 3.45 12.98
N LEU A 24 -19.17 3.31 11.70
CA LEU A 24 -18.22 2.83 10.68
C LEU A 24 -17.03 3.79 10.54
N LEU A 25 -17.27 5.10 10.47
CA LEU A 25 -16.22 6.12 10.45
C LEU A 25 -15.31 6.07 11.68
N GLY A 26 -15.79 5.60 12.82
CA GLY A 26 -14.95 5.37 13.99
C GLY A 26 -13.85 4.31 13.77
N GLY A 27 -13.85 3.55 12.66
CA GLY A 27 -12.75 2.67 12.24
C GLY A 27 -11.67 3.37 11.39
N LEU A 28 -11.97 4.55 10.85
CA LEU A 28 -11.09 5.32 9.99
C LEU A 28 -9.70 5.59 10.59
N PRO A 29 -9.55 5.97 11.88
CA PRO A 29 -8.23 6.19 12.46
C PRO A 29 -7.33 4.96 12.36
N ASN A 30 -7.85 3.76 12.62
CA ASN A 30 -7.05 2.53 12.51
C ASN A 30 -6.72 2.18 11.05
N THR A 31 -7.66 2.35 10.11
CA THR A 31 -7.42 2.19 8.67
C THR A 31 -6.27 3.07 8.21
N LEU A 32 -6.30 4.37 8.53
CA LEU A 32 -5.26 5.31 8.14
C LEU A 32 -3.94 5.03 8.88
N TRP A 33 -4.00 4.77 10.18
CA TRP A 33 -2.81 4.47 10.98
C TRP A 33 -2.04 3.25 10.44
N ILE A 34 -2.74 2.15 10.17
CA ILE A 34 -2.13 0.97 9.55
C ILE A 34 -1.47 1.36 8.23
N SER A 35 -2.18 2.08 7.36
CA SER A 35 -1.70 2.41 6.02
C SER A 35 -0.45 3.30 6.06
N PHE A 36 -0.46 4.38 6.85
CA PHE A 36 0.67 5.30 6.95
C PHE A 36 1.89 4.66 7.60
N VAL A 37 1.70 3.96 8.71
CA VAL A 37 2.81 3.33 9.43
C VAL A 37 3.41 2.18 8.60
N SER A 38 2.56 1.38 7.96
CA SER A 38 3.04 0.31 7.09
C SER A 38 3.76 0.84 5.84
N MET A 39 3.29 1.94 5.26
CA MET A 39 4.00 2.59 4.14
C MET A 39 5.36 3.11 4.58
N PHE A 40 5.45 3.75 5.74
CA PHE A 40 6.72 4.26 6.27
C PHE A 40 7.75 3.15 6.46
N PHE A 41 7.41 2.08 7.19
CA PHE A 41 8.33 0.95 7.40
C PHE A 41 8.56 0.15 6.11
N GLY A 42 7.54 0.05 5.26
CA GLY A 42 7.64 -0.53 3.94
C GLY A 42 8.66 0.18 3.04
N LEU A 43 8.67 1.52 3.05
CA LEU A 43 9.65 2.34 2.33
C LEU A 43 11.08 2.12 2.84
N LEU A 44 11.26 2.12 4.16
CA LEU A 44 12.58 1.89 4.75
C LEU A 44 13.14 0.51 4.40
N LEU A 45 12.37 -0.53 4.64
CA LEU A 45 12.77 -1.91 4.35
C LEU A 45 12.87 -2.15 2.84
N GLY A 46 11.94 -1.60 2.05
CA GLY A 46 11.93 -1.70 0.60
C GLY A 46 13.18 -1.07 -0.05
N LEU A 47 13.62 0.07 0.47
CA LEU A 47 14.89 0.69 0.02
C LEU A 47 16.08 -0.22 0.31
N LEU A 48 16.17 -0.80 1.53
CA LEU A 48 17.25 -1.72 1.88
C LEU A 48 17.25 -2.95 0.99
N LEU A 49 16.09 -3.53 0.72
CA LEU A 49 15.92 -4.68 -0.16
C LEU A 49 16.28 -4.36 -1.61
N ALA A 50 15.90 -3.18 -2.11
CA ALA A 50 16.27 -2.73 -3.46
C ALA A 50 17.80 -2.60 -3.60
N LEU A 51 18.45 -1.95 -2.63
CA LEU A 51 19.92 -1.84 -2.60
C LEU A 51 20.59 -3.21 -2.49
N GLY A 52 20.06 -4.10 -1.66
CA GLY A 52 20.54 -5.48 -1.55
C GLY A 52 20.44 -6.23 -2.89
N LYS A 53 19.30 -6.11 -3.57
CA LYS A 53 19.05 -6.76 -4.87
C LYS A 53 19.90 -6.18 -6.01
N LEU A 54 20.25 -4.88 -5.95
CA LEU A 54 21.15 -4.22 -6.91
C LEU A 54 22.64 -4.45 -6.60
N SER A 55 22.95 -4.99 -5.41
CA SER A 55 24.34 -5.21 -5.00
C SER A 55 25.06 -6.23 -5.91
N PRO A 56 26.33 -6.00 -6.26
CA PRO A 56 27.17 -7.02 -6.92
C PRO A 56 27.46 -8.21 -6.02
N THR A 57 27.38 -8.02 -4.70
CA THR A 57 27.68 -9.04 -3.70
C THR A 57 26.55 -10.07 -3.61
N ARG A 58 26.84 -11.33 -3.88
CA ARG A 58 25.87 -12.44 -3.84
C ARG A 58 25.21 -12.59 -2.48
N LEU A 59 25.96 -12.33 -1.39
CA LEU A 59 25.48 -12.41 -0.01
C LEU A 59 24.30 -11.45 0.29
N LEU A 60 24.23 -10.30 -0.34
CA LEU A 60 23.12 -9.34 -0.20
C LEU A 60 22.03 -9.60 -1.24
N ARG A 61 22.43 -9.91 -2.46
CA ARG A 61 21.50 -10.06 -3.58
C ARG A 61 20.58 -11.27 -3.44
N TYR A 62 21.07 -12.44 -3.05
CA TYR A 62 20.23 -13.64 -2.97
C TYR A 62 19.18 -13.57 -1.86
N PRO A 63 19.49 -13.19 -0.60
CA PRO A 63 18.48 -13.03 0.44
C PRO A 63 17.42 -12.00 0.09
N SER A 64 17.83 -10.84 -0.46
CA SER A 64 16.88 -9.81 -0.91
C SER A 64 15.97 -10.32 -2.03
N THR A 65 16.52 -11.07 -2.98
CA THR A 65 15.73 -11.64 -4.08
C THR A 65 14.75 -12.69 -3.57
N PHE A 66 15.19 -13.56 -2.65
CA PHE A 66 14.34 -14.57 -2.02
C PHE A 66 13.19 -13.92 -1.25
N TYR A 67 13.50 -12.95 -0.38
CA TYR A 67 12.50 -12.23 0.39
C TYR A 67 11.44 -11.57 -0.51
N ILE A 68 11.87 -10.84 -1.53
CA ILE A 68 10.98 -10.16 -2.46
C ILE A 68 10.09 -11.17 -3.20
N SER A 69 10.67 -12.29 -3.65
CA SER A 69 9.91 -13.35 -4.32
C SER A 69 8.88 -13.98 -3.39
N PHE A 70 9.28 -14.31 -2.16
CA PHE A 70 8.41 -14.93 -1.16
C PHE A 70 7.25 -14.00 -0.79
N MET A 71 7.53 -12.76 -0.38
CA MET A 71 6.50 -11.82 0.07
C MET A 71 5.52 -11.41 -1.03
N ARG A 72 5.93 -11.42 -2.29
CA ARG A 72 5.04 -11.16 -3.43
C ARG A 72 4.27 -12.39 -3.89
N GLY A 73 4.73 -13.57 -3.54
CA GLY A 73 4.07 -14.84 -3.88
C GLY A 73 3.07 -15.34 -2.82
N VAL A 74 3.15 -14.84 -1.59
CA VAL A 74 2.27 -15.26 -0.48
C VAL A 74 1.14 -14.23 -0.29
N PRO A 75 -0.13 -14.66 -0.20
CA PRO A 75 -1.24 -13.77 0.11
C PRO A 75 -1.02 -13.06 1.45
N ILE A 76 -1.23 -11.73 1.48
CA ILE A 76 -1.04 -10.93 2.70
C ILE A 76 -1.88 -11.44 3.87
N LEU A 77 -3.11 -11.93 3.61
CA LEU A 77 -3.98 -12.48 4.65
C LEU A 77 -3.32 -13.67 5.39
N ILE A 78 -2.59 -14.51 4.67
CA ILE A 78 -1.87 -15.63 5.28
C ILE A 78 -0.74 -15.12 6.19
N ILE A 79 -0.03 -14.08 5.77
CA ILE A 79 1.01 -13.43 6.60
C ILE A 79 0.40 -12.88 7.88
N LEU A 80 -0.76 -12.22 7.80
CA LEU A 80 -1.48 -11.70 8.97
C LEU A 80 -1.86 -12.81 9.94
N PHE A 81 -2.40 -13.93 9.44
CA PHE A 81 -2.75 -15.07 10.29
C PHE A 81 -1.53 -15.74 10.92
N ILE A 82 -0.42 -15.86 10.19
CA ILE A 82 0.83 -16.39 10.75
C ILE A 82 1.30 -15.51 11.91
N LEU A 83 1.33 -14.19 11.72
CA LEU A 83 1.79 -13.26 12.75
C LEU A 83 0.86 -13.22 13.96
N TYR A 84 -0.44 -13.22 13.76
CA TYR A 84 -1.43 -13.04 14.82
C TYR A 84 -1.79 -14.35 15.54
N SER A 85 -2.00 -15.43 14.77
CA SER A 85 -2.47 -16.71 15.30
C SER A 85 -1.38 -17.78 15.35
N GLY A 86 -0.34 -17.67 14.53
CA GLY A 86 0.75 -18.65 14.46
C GLY A 86 1.87 -18.38 15.46
N PHE A 87 2.31 -17.14 15.60
CA PHE A 87 3.43 -16.78 16.49
C PHE A 87 3.20 -17.08 18.00
N PRO A 88 1.95 -17.04 18.53
CA PRO A 88 1.69 -17.49 19.91
C PRO A 88 2.14 -18.93 20.19
N PHE A 89 2.14 -19.84 19.20
CA PHE A 89 2.63 -21.20 19.37
C PHE A 89 4.13 -21.29 19.69
N ILE A 90 4.89 -20.24 19.41
CA ILE A 90 6.31 -20.12 19.73
C ILE A 90 6.57 -19.10 20.86
N GLY A 91 5.51 -18.72 21.59
CA GLY A 91 5.60 -17.81 22.75
C GLY A 91 5.70 -16.33 22.40
N ILE A 92 5.43 -15.92 21.15
CA ILE A 92 5.45 -14.52 20.73
C ILE A 92 4.02 -14.07 20.43
N GLU A 93 3.47 -13.17 21.24
CA GLU A 93 2.13 -12.64 21.08
C GLU A 93 2.17 -11.19 20.59
N PHE A 94 1.56 -10.93 19.43
CA PHE A 94 1.37 -9.58 18.92
C PHE A 94 -0.06 -9.13 19.14
N ALA A 95 -0.24 -7.90 19.63
CA ALA A 95 -1.55 -7.24 19.53
C ALA A 95 -1.99 -7.17 18.05
N ALA A 96 -3.29 -7.31 17.79
CA ALA A 96 -3.84 -7.36 16.44
C ALA A 96 -3.36 -6.20 15.54
N LEU A 97 -3.36 -4.98 16.07
CA LEU A 97 -2.88 -3.78 15.36
C LEU A 97 -1.39 -3.87 15.01
N THR A 98 -0.56 -4.37 15.93
CA THR A 98 0.88 -4.58 15.71
C THR A 98 1.13 -5.65 14.65
N ALA A 99 0.41 -6.79 14.72
CA ALA A 99 0.50 -7.84 13.71
C ALA A 99 0.09 -7.33 12.31
N ALA A 100 -0.96 -6.50 12.24
CA ALA A 100 -1.38 -5.86 11.00
C ALA A 100 -0.28 -4.95 10.42
N ILE A 101 0.24 -4.03 11.23
CA ILE A 101 1.31 -3.10 10.81
C ILE A 101 2.54 -3.87 10.34
N LEU A 102 2.99 -4.87 11.09
CA LEU A 102 4.13 -5.71 10.71
C LEU A 102 3.88 -6.43 9.39
N GLY A 103 2.74 -7.12 9.26
CA GLY A 103 2.40 -7.87 8.07
C GLY A 103 2.34 -7.00 6.81
N PHE A 104 1.65 -5.86 6.90
CA PHE A 104 1.57 -4.91 5.78
C PHE A 104 2.90 -4.25 5.47
N SER A 105 3.72 -3.92 6.48
CA SER A 105 5.06 -3.35 6.27
C SER A 105 5.99 -4.34 5.55
N LEU A 106 6.01 -5.58 5.98
CA LEU A 106 6.82 -6.63 5.38
C LEU A 106 6.38 -6.91 3.93
N ASN A 107 5.07 -6.99 3.71
CA ASN A 107 4.54 -7.27 2.37
C ASN A 107 4.80 -6.10 1.40
N SER A 108 4.44 -4.86 1.79
CA SER A 108 4.62 -3.67 0.94
C SER A 108 6.09 -3.41 0.61
N ALA A 109 7.02 -3.70 1.53
CA ALA A 109 8.45 -3.56 1.30
C ALA A 109 8.94 -4.32 0.06
N ALA A 110 8.37 -5.49 -0.22
CA ALA A 110 8.74 -6.28 -1.38
C ALA A 110 8.29 -5.64 -2.70
N TYR A 111 7.10 -5.04 -2.74
CA TYR A 111 6.63 -4.28 -3.90
C TYR A 111 7.41 -2.99 -4.08
N ILE A 112 7.62 -2.24 -3.00
CA ILE A 112 8.40 -1.00 -2.98
C ILE A 112 9.84 -1.24 -3.46
N ALA A 113 10.46 -2.35 -3.04
CA ALA A 113 11.80 -2.72 -3.48
C ALA A 113 11.89 -2.90 -5.00
N GLU A 114 10.90 -3.55 -5.62
CA GLU A 114 10.86 -3.71 -7.08
C GLU A 114 10.59 -2.39 -7.79
N ILE A 115 9.72 -1.54 -7.25
CA ILE A 115 9.46 -0.20 -7.79
C ILE A 115 10.75 0.62 -7.79
N ILE A 116 11.45 0.71 -6.67
CA ILE A 116 12.72 1.44 -6.56
C ILE A 116 13.75 0.87 -7.54
N ARG A 117 13.89 -0.46 -7.59
CA ARG A 117 14.83 -1.12 -8.49
C ARG A 117 14.51 -0.84 -9.97
N SER A 118 13.24 -0.97 -10.36
CA SER A 118 12.82 -0.72 -11.74
C SER A 118 12.97 0.74 -12.13
N SER A 119 12.66 1.68 -11.23
CA SER A 119 12.82 3.11 -11.49
C SER A 119 14.29 3.53 -11.65
N ILE A 120 15.21 2.94 -10.87
CA ILE A 120 16.65 3.18 -11.05
C ILE A 120 17.10 2.67 -12.42
N ARG A 121 16.59 1.52 -12.87
CA ARG A 121 16.94 0.93 -14.17
C ARG A 121 16.25 1.59 -15.36
N ALA A 122 15.20 2.37 -15.12
CA ALA A 122 14.48 3.09 -16.17
C ALA A 122 15.14 4.43 -16.53
N VAL A 123 16.14 4.87 -15.78
CA VAL A 123 16.93 6.03 -16.16
C VAL A 123 17.78 5.67 -17.38
N ASP A 124 17.71 6.52 -18.41
CA ASP A 124 18.41 6.31 -19.68
C ASP A 124 19.93 6.20 -19.49
N ASP A 125 20.53 5.16 -20.07
CA ASP A 125 21.96 4.90 -19.96
C ASP A 125 22.80 6.03 -20.55
N GLY A 126 22.31 6.75 -21.56
CA GLY A 126 22.95 7.92 -22.15
C GLY A 126 23.15 9.06 -21.14
N GLN A 127 22.25 9.21 -20.16
CA GLN A 127 22.41 10.15 -19.05
C GLN A 127 23.61 9.79 -18.16
N VAL A 128 23.79 8.49 -17.92
CA VAL A 128 24.91 7.97 -17.13
C VAL A 128 26.22 8.12 -17.91
N GLU A 129 26.22 7.84 -19.21
CA GLU A 129 27.38 7.98 -20.11
C GLU A 129 27.81 9.44 -20.24
N ALA A 130 26.85 10.36 -20.46
CA ALA A 130 27.11 11.79 -20.53
C ALA A 130 27.74 12.34 -19.22
N ALA A 131 27.19 11.95 -18.07
CA ALA A 131 27.74 12.32 -16.79
C ALA A 131 29.19 11.84 -16.60
N ARG A 132 29.49 10.61 -17.02
CA ARG A 132 30.84 10.04 -16.98
C ARG A 132 31.81 10.75 -17.94
N SER A 133 31.35 11.12 -19.13
CA SER A 133 32.12 11.89 -20.10
C SER A 133 32.51 13.28 -19.57
N LEU A 134 31.70 13.86 -18.70
CA LEU A 134 31.99 15.09 -17.95
C LEU A 134 32.90 14.87 -16.74
N GLY A 135 33.46 13.66 -16.54
CA GLY A 135 34.34 13.34 -15.43
C GLY A 135 33.66 13.07 -14.10
N MET A 136 32.32 12.90 -14.07
CA MET A 136 31.58 12.58 -12.84
C MET A 136 31.90 11.17 -12.35
N GLY A 137 32.37 11.06 -11.11
CA GLY A 137 32.55 9.76 -10.45
C GLY A 137 31.23 9.04 -10.20
N LYS A 138 31.26 7.71 -9.98
CA LYS A 138 30.08 6.87 -9.80
C LYS A 138 29.07 7.39 -8.79
N TRP A 139 29.55 7.85 -7.63
CA TRP A 139 28.69 8.38 -6.55
C TRP A 139 28.03 9.70 -6.96
N LEU A 140 28.76 10.59 -7.58
CA LEU A 140 28.25 11.88 -8.05
C LEU A 140 27.21 11.68 -9.17
N THR A 141 27.47 10.76 -10.12
CA THR A 141 26.51 10.37 -11.15
C THR A 141 25.23 9.78 -10.53
N LEU A 142 25.38 8.87 -9.56
CA LEU A 142 24.20 8.30 -8.87
C LEU A 142 23.37 9.38 -8.18
N LYS A 143 24.00 10.23 -7.36
CA LYS A 143 23.30 11.25 -6.56
C LYS A 143 22.79 12.42 -7.40
N GLY A 144 23.55 12.87 -8.39
CA GLY A 144 23.23 14.06 -9.18
C GLY A 144 22.38 13.81 -10.42
N VAL A 145 22.43 12.60 -10.98
CA VAL A 145 21.74 12.27 -12.24
C VAL A 145 20.70 11.18 -12.06
N VAL A 146 21.09 10.02 -11.52
CA VAL A 146 20.22 8.84 -11.48
C VAL A 146 19.12 8.98 -10.43
N LEU A 147 19.47 9.27 -9.15
CA LEU A 147 18.48 9.32 -8.07
C LEU A 147 17.39 10.36 -8.28
N PRO A 148 17.66 11.61 -8.71
CA PRO A 148 16.60 12.59 -8.96
C PRO A 148 15.61 12.13 -10.04
N GLN A 149 16.08 11.50 -11.10
CA GLN A 149 15.24 10.97 -12.16
C GLN A 149 14.47 9.72 -11.70
N ALA A 150 15.17 8.76 -11.08
CA ALA A 150 14.57 7.54 -10.55
C ALA A 150 13.48 7.82 -9.51
N THR A 151 13.66 8.83 -8.64
CA THR A 151 12.65 9.22 -7.65
C THR A 151 11.36 9.68 -8.32
N ARG A 152 11.45 10.46 -9.39
CA ARG A 152 10.26 10.91 -10.14
C ARG A 152 9.54 9.75 -10.81
N ILE A 153 10.30 8.80 -11.40
CA ILE A 153 9.73 7.58 -12.00
C ILE A 153 9.08 6.68 -10.94
N ALA A 154 9.64 6.66 -9.72
CA ALA A 154 9.14 5.83 -8.63
C ALA A 154 7.87 6.40 -7.96
N LEU A 155 7.67 7.73 -7.98
CA LEU A 155 6.63 8.38 -7.21
C LEU A 155 5.21 7.89 -7.54
N PRO A 156 4.75 7.83 -8.82
CA PRO A 156 3.41 7.34 -9.14
C PRO A 156 3.15 5.90 -8.69
N PRO A 157 4.01 4.91 -9.00
CA PRO A 157 3.77 3.56 -8.52
C PRO A 157 3.89 3.40 -6.99
N LEU A 158 4.70 4.20 -6.29
CA LEU A 158 4.74 4.21 -4.82
C LEU A 158 3.44 4.75 -4.22
N SER A 159 2.86 5.78 -4.82
CA SER A 159 1.57 6.31 -4.42
C SER A 159 0.44 5.27 -4.59
N ASN A 160 0.48 4.47 -5.67
CA ASN A 160 -0.45 3.36 -5.85
C ASN A 160 -0.31 2.29 -4.77
N VAL A 161 0.91 1.98 -4.32
CA VAL A 161 1.13 1.07 -3.17
C VAL A 161 0.45 1.61 -1.91
N PHE A 162 0.47 2.92 -1.69
CA PHE A 162 -0.22 3.52 -0.55
C PHE A 162 -1.75 3.38 -0.64
N LEU A 163 -2.35 3.63 -1.81
CA LEU A 163 -3.77 3.40 -2.04
C LEU A 163 -4.16 1.91 -1.86
N ASP A 164 -3.29 1.01 -2.28
CA ASP A 164 -3.50 -0.43 -2.08
C ASP A 164 -3.42 -0.80 -0.60
N LEU A 165 -2.52 -0.21 0.19
CA LEU A 165 -2.47 -0.39 1.64
C LEU A 165 -3.75 0.08 2.33
N ILE A 166 -4.33 1.22 1.92
CA ILE A 166 -5.62 1.69 2.46
C ILE A 166 -6.71 0.64 2.21
N LYS A 167 -6.84 0.12 1.01
CA LYS A 167 -7.83 -0.92 0.67
C LYS A 167 -7.55 -2.24 1.37
N ALA A 168 -6.29 -2.67 1.36
CA ALA A 168 -5.86 -3.92 1.98
C ALA A 168 -5.98 -3.91 3.51
N SER A 169 -5.99 -2.73 4.15
CA SER A 169 -6.18 -2.63 5.60
C SER A 169 -7.48 -3.28 6.08
N SER A 170 -8.50 -3.39 5.20
CA SER A 170 -9.74 -4.13 5.47
C SER A 170 -9.50 -5.60 5.84
N LEU A 171 -8.42 -6.21 5.35
CA LEU A 171 -8.05 -7.58 5.72
C LEU A 171 -7.62 -7.71 7.19
N ALA A 172 -7.23 -6.61 7.84
CA ALA A 172 -6.93 -6.61 9.27
C ALA A 172 -8.16 -6.90 10.14
N ALA A 173 -9.38 -6.72 9.60
CA ALA A 173 -10.61 -7.18 10.25
C ALA A 173 -10.62 -8.69 10.52
N MET A 174 -9.89 -9.48 9.75
CA MET A 174 -9.81 -10.94 9.92
C MET A 174 -8.95 -11.34 11.13
N ILE A 175 -8.11 -10.44 11.61
CA ILE A 175 -7.33 -10.60 12.83
C ILE A 175 -7.82 -9.62 13.93
N THR A 176 -9.10 -9.29 13.89
CA THR A 176 -9.82 -8.52 14.92
C THR A 176 -9.44 -7.04 15.09
N VAL A 177 -8.70 -6.44 14.17
CA VAL A 177 -8.41 -5.00 14.24
C VAL A 177 -9.69 -4.19 14.03
N PRO A 178 -10.05 -3.25 14.93
CA PRO A 178 -11.28 -2.46 14.83
C PRO A 178 -11.14 -1.30 13.83
N GLU A 179 -10.91 -1.63 12.55
CA GLU A 179 -10.92 -0.72 11.42
C GLU A 179 -12.34 -0.67 10.77
N ILE A 180 -12.50 0.06 9.66
CA ILE A 180 -13.81 0.32 9.04
C ILE A 180 -14.56 -0.97 8.72
N PHE A 181 -13.93 -1.95 8.07
CA PHE A 181 -14.59 -3.18 7.66
C PHE A 181 -14.93 -4.10 8.84
N ASN A 182 -14.09 -4.11 9.90
CA ASN A 182 -14.40 -4.84 11.13
C ASN A 182 -15.68 -4.31 11.78
N LYS A 183 -15.82 -2.97 11.87
CA LYS A 183 -17.03 -2.34 12.40
C LYS A 183 -18.25 -2.66 11.55
N ALA A 184 -18.08 -2.72 10.23
CA ALA A 184 -19.14 -3.13 9.31
C ALA A 184 -19.61 -4.57 9.55
N LYS A 185 -18.68 -5.50 9.77
CA LYS A 185 -19.01 -6.89 10.13
C LYS A 185 -19.83 -6.96 11.41
N ILE A 186 -19.53 -6.13 12.41
CA ILE A 186 -20.28 -6.07 13.67
C ILE A 186 -21.70 -5.58 13.43
N VAL A 187 -21.89 -4.49 12.67
CA VAL A 187 -23.23 -3.96 12.36
C VAL A 187 -24.02 -4.96 11.53
N GLY A 188 -23.44 -5.47 10.44
CA GLY A 188 -24.10 -6.44 9.57
C GLY A 188 -24.51 -7.72 10.31
N GLY A 189 -23.70 -8.18 11.28
CA GLY A 189 -24.03 -9.34 12.12
C GLY A 189 -25.14 -9.04 13.15
N ARG A 190 -25.20 -7.81 13.67
CA ARG A 190 -26.23 -7.39 14.61
C ARG A 190 -27.59 -7.18 13.97
N GLU A 191 -27.60 -6.53 12.79
CA GLU A 191 -28.83 -6.15 12.08
C GLU A 191 -29.25 -7.21 11.02
N PHE A 192 -28.40 -8.23 10.77
CA PHE A 192 -28.61 -9.25 9.73
C PHE A 192 -28.73 -8.66 8.32
N ASP A 193 -28.23 -7.44 8.10
CA ASP A 193 -28.16 -6.75 6.82
C ASP A 193 -26.71 -6.40 6.45
N TYR A 194 -26.05 -7.34 5.79
CA TYR A 194 -24.70 -7.15 5.30
C TYR A 194 -24.63 -6.30 4.04
N MET A 195 -25.70 -6.36 3.20
CA MET A 195 -25.66 -5.71 1.89
C MET A 195 -25.64 -4.20 2.03
N THR A 196 -26.55 -3.63 2.82
CA THR A 196 -26.60 -2.20 3.13
C THR A 196 -25.26 -1.72 3.70
N VAL A 197 -24.75 -2.42 4.72
CA VAL A 197 -23.52 -1.99 5.42
C VAL A 197 -22.31 -2.08 4.51
N TYR A 198 -22.20 -3.11 3.67
CA TYR A 198 -21.06 -3.24 2.74
C TYR A 198 -21.09 -2.23 1.61
N ILE A 199 -22.27 -1.81 1.15
CA ILE A 199 -22.39 -0.69 0.21
C ILE A 199 -21.87 0.61 0.86
N VAL A 200 -22.26 0.89 2.11
CA VAL A 200 -21.77 2.05 2.85
C VAL A 200 -20.25 2.00 3.01
N VAL A 201 -19.69 0.85 3.37
CA VAL A 201 -18.23 0.65 3.46
C VAL A 201 -17.54 0.90 2.13
N ALA A 202 -18.09 0.36 1.04
CA ALA A 202 -17.54 0.59 -0.30
C ALA A 202 -17.49 2.07 -0.65
N LEU A 203 -18.54 2.84 -0.33
CA LEU A 203 -18.58 4.28 -0.52
C LEU A 203 -17.57 5.02 0.37
N ILE A 204 -17.39 4.61 1.63
CA ILE A 204 -16.39 5.20 2.53
C ILE A 204 -14.97 4.97 1.98
N TYR A 205 -14.61 3.74 1.60
CA TYR A 205 -13.30 3.45 1.03
C TYR A 205 -13.08 4.18 -0.30
N TRP A 206 -14.11 4.22 -1.15
CA TRP A 206 -14.05 4.98 -2.40
C TRP A 206 -13.79 6.47 -2.15
N ALA A 207 -14.49 7.08 -1.20
CA ALA A 207 -14.29 8.50 -0.84
C ALA A 207 -12.87 8.74 -0.32
N ILE A 208 -12.36 7.87 0.58
CA ILE A 208 -11.00 7.96 1.11
C ILE A 208 -9.97 7.83 -0.01
N CYS A 209 -10.09 6.81 -0.85
CA CYS A 209 -9.15 6.58 -1.95
C CYS A 209 -9.21 7.72 -2.97
N THR A 210 -10.39 8.24 -3.29
CA THR A 210 -10.56 9.40 -4.20
C THR A 210 -9.87 10.64 -3.62
N PHE A 211 -10.08 10.94 -2.33
CA PHE A 211 -9.39 12.06 -1.68
C PHE A 211 -7.87 11.90 -1.71
N MET A 212 -7.37 10.69 -1.41
CA MET A 212 -5.94 10.41 -1.47
C MET A 212 -5.38 10.47 -2.91
N SER A 213 -6.16 10.07 -3.92
CA SER A 213 -5.77 10.19 -5.33
C SER A 213 -5.63 11.65 -5.77
N PHE A 214 -6.52 12.55 -5.34
CA PHE A 214 -6.34 13.98 -5.61
C PHE A 214 -5.05 14.54 -5.00
N PHE A 215 -4.73 14.12 -3.77
CA PHE A 215 -3.47 14.51 -3.12
C PHE A 215 -2.25 13.95 -3.87
N GLN A 216 -2.34 12.69 -4.32
CA GLN A 216 -1.32 12.05 -5.14
C GLN A 216 -1.07 12.80 -6.44
N GLU A 217 -2.13 13.10 -7.22
CA GLU A 217 -2.02 13.86 -8.47
C GLU A 217 -1.43 15.26 -8.26
N TRP A 218 -1.81 15.92 -7.16
CA TRP A 218 -1.21 17.21 -6.81
C TRP A 218 0.29 17.08 -6.55
N LEU A 219 0.71 16.04 -5.83
CA LEU A 219 2.11 15.74 -5.54
C LEU A 219 2.88 15.45 -6.86
N GLU A 220 2.34 14.59 -7.72
CA GLU A 220 2.94 14.23 -9.01
C GLU A 220 3.13 15.47 -9.89
N ARG A 221 2.11 16.30 -10.07
CA ARG A 221 2.19 17.56 -10.82
C ARG A 221 3.23 18.52 -10.26
N HIS A 222 3.43 18.54 -8.94
CA HIS A 222 4.45 19.39 -8.34
C HIS A 222 5.87 18.92 -8.69
N PHE A 223 6.08 17.61 -8.75
CA PHE A 223 7.38 17.03 -9.12
C PHE A 223 7.62 16.99 -10.64
N GLU A 224 6.57 16.93 -11.47
CA GLU A 224 6.67 16.93 -12.94
C GLU A 224 6.98 18.31 -13.53
N ARG A 225 6.58 19.40 -12.89
CA ARG A 225 6.85 20.78 -13.37
C ARG A 225 8.31 21.09 -13.71
N TYR A 226 9.23 20.27 -13.25
CA TYR A 226 10.66 20.39 -13.58
C TYR A 226 11.09 19.57 -14.80
N LEU A 227 10.16 18.88 -15.49
CA LEU A 227 10.43 18.05 -16.68
C LEU A 227 9.88 18.65 -17.98
N ASP A 228 9.16 19.76 -17.93
CA ASP A 228 8.71 20.47 -19.14
C ASP A 228 9.87 21.12 -19.86
N THR A 229 10.69 20.27 -20.48
CA THR A 229 11.45 20.68 -21.67
C THR A 229 10.43 20.78 -22.80
N PRO A 230 10.38 21.89 -23.57
CA PRO A 230 9.42 22.05 -24.65
C PRO A 230 9.57 20.87 -25.61
N LYS A 231 8.48 20.14 -25.85
CA LYS A 231 8.40 19.23 -26.98
C LYS A 231 8.68 20.06 -28.25
N ARG A 232 9.89 19.88 -28.86
CA ARG A 232 10.18 20.31 -30.21
C ARG A 232 9.56 19.33 -31.21
#